data_d6c46e2e8f781594baa8cf683584a26b
#
_entry.id   d6c46e2e8f781594baa8cf683584a26b
#
_cell.length_a   1.000
_cell.length_b   1.000
_cell.length_c   1.000
_cell.angle_alpha   90.00
_cell.angle_beta   90.00
_cell.angle_gamma   90.00
#
_symmetry.space_group_name_H-M   'P 1'
#
loop_
_entity.id
_entity.type
_entity.pdbx_description
1 polymer ?
#
loop_
_entity_poly.entity_id
_entity_poly.type
_entity_poly.pdbx_seq_one_letter_code
_entity_poly.pdbx_strand_id
1 'polypeptide(L)'
;VMFIGEAPGFHEDKLARPFVGRSGQLLDVLIKSIGWERKDVYITNIVKRRPPENRDPLPEEIELYKPYLARQIEIINPKVIATLGRFSMNYFLPSAKIMRDSGKLFRLNSGKFLVPIIHPAAALRSTSVLEALEKSFKKLPSILNKIEELKSQPAIQPKNSVDDQPEESQESLF
;
A
#
# COMPACT_ATOMS: atom_id res chain seq x y z
N VAL A 1 -6.28 3.39 -7.58
CA VAL A 1 -5.14 3.27 -6.66
C VAL A 1 -5.22 4.35 -5.60
N MET A 2 -4.85 4.00 -4.38
CA MET A 2 -4.74 4.96 -3.27
C MET A 2 -3.28 5.05 -2.83
N PHE A 3 -2.66 6.21 -3.03
CA PHE A 3 -1.32 6.49 -2.54
C PHE A 3 -1.37 7.01 -1.11
N ILE A 4 -0.57 6.41 -0.22
CA ILE A 4 -0.55 6.76 1.20
C ILE A 4 0.90 7.08 1.61
N GLY A 5 1.17 8.34 1.91
CA GLY A 5 2.45 8.81 2.45
C GLY A 5 2.46 8.83 3.99
N GLU A 6 3.43 9.52 4.54
CA GLU A 6 3.68 9.62 5.97
C GLU A 6 2.86 10.75 6.62
N ALA A 7 3.24 11.98 6.37
CA ALA A 7 2.66 13.20 6.94
C ALA A 7 2.77 14.37 5.97
N PRO A 8 1.99 15.44 6.14
CA PRO A 8 2.15 16.68 5.37
C PRO A 8 3.50 17.34 5.66
N GLY A 9 4.15 17.88 4.62
CA GLY A 9 5.25 18.82 4.75
C GLY A 9 4.74 20.27 4.86
N PHE A 10 5.66 21.25 4.84
CA PHE A 10 5.33 22.67 5.00
C PHE A 10 4.32 23.18 3.95
N HIS A 11 4.53 22.87 2.69
CA HIS A 11 3.63 23.32 1.62
C HIS A 11 2.27 22.64 1.67
N GLU A 12 2.26 21.36 2.00
CA GLU A 12 1.06 20.55 2.15
C GLU A 12 0.19 21.03 3.30
N ASP A 13 0.80 21.38 4.43
CA ASP A 13 0.10 21.90 5.62
C ASP A 13 -0.52 23.27 5.33
N LYS A 14 0.25 24.15 4.66
CA LYS A 14 -0.22 25.49 4.27
C LYS A 14 -1.39 25.44 3.27
N LEU A 15 -1.36 24.51 2.32
CA LEU A 15 -2.38 24.40 1.26
C LEU A 15 -3.49 23.39 1.60
N ALA A 16 -3.42 22.73 2.77
CA ALA A 16 -4.32 21.67 3.19
C ALA A 16 -4.51 20.57 2.10
N ARG A 17 -3.45 20.28 1.34
CA ARG A 17 -3.48 19.34 0.22
C ARG A 17 -2.23 18.44 0.24
N PRO A 18 -2.37 17.10 0.15
CA PRO A 18 -1.23 16.18 0.20
C PRO A 18 -0.37 16.28 -1.07
N PHE A 19 0.94 16.10 -0.91
CA PHE A 19 1.89 15.99 -2.01
C PHE A 19 1.80 17.15 -3.04
N VAL A 20 2.05 18.37 -2.60
CA VAL A 20 2.11 19.60 -3.45
C VAL A 20 3.51 20.20 -3.52
N GLY A 21 4.41 19.87 -2.59
CA GLY A 21 5.81 20.27 -2.61
C GLY A 21 6.64 19.49 -3.64
N ARG A 22 7.97 19.60 -3.57
CA ARG A 22 8.91 18.97 -4.54
C ARG A 22 8.71 17.46 -4.70
N SER A 23 8.51 16.74 -3.60
CA SER A 23 8.22 15.30 -3.64
C SER A 23 6.85 15.00 -4.28
N GLY A 24 5.88 15.88 -4.09
CA GLY A 24 4.57 15.79 -4.74
C GLY A 24 4.62 16.03 -6.23
N GLN A 25 5.42 17.01 -6.67
CA GLN A 25 5.66 17.25 -8.10
C GLN A 25 6.30 16.04 -8.77
N LEU A 26 7.28 15.39 -8.11
CA LEU A 26 7.86 14.15 -8.60
C LEU A 26 6.81 13.03 -8.65
N LEU A 27 5.95 12.91 -7.63
CA LEU A 27 4.85 11.95 -7.63
C LEU A 27 3.92 12.15 -8.84
N ASP A 28 3.58 13.40 -9.16
CA ASP A 28 2.74 13.72 -10.33
C ASP A 28 3.41 13.33 -11.66
N VAL A 29 4.73 13.55 -11.78
CA VAL A 29 5.51 13.10 -12.95
C VAL A 29 5.48 11.57 -13.08
N LEU A 30 5.65 10.85 -11.96
CA LEU A 30 5.64 9.39 -11.93
C LEU A 30 4.26 8.81 -12.27
N ILE A 31 3.18 9.41 -11.76
CA ILE A 31 1.80 9.05 -12.11
C ILE A 31 1.56 9.23 -13.60
N LYS A 32 1.99 10.36 -14.17
CA LYS A 32 1.87 10.63 -15.61
C LYS A 32 2.71 9.66 -16.47
N SER A 33 3.89 9.26 -15.98
CA SER A 33 4.78 8.34 -16.72
C SER A 33 4.19 6.96 -16.97
N ILE A 34 3.17 6.58 -16.20
CA ILE A 34 2.46 5.30 -16.35
C ILE A 34 1.07 5.47 -16.99
N GLY A 35 0.80 6.65 -17.60
CA GLY A 35 -0.42 6.93 -18.33
C GLY A 35 -1.62 7.31 -17.47
N TRP A 36 -1.40 7.63 -16.18
CA TRP A 36 -2.47 8.08 -15.29
C TRP A 36 -2.39 9.57 -15.03
N GLU A 37 -3.51 10.15 -14.57
CA GLU A 37 -3.55 11.52 -14.09
C GLU A 37 -3.76 11.55 -12.57
N ARG A 38 -3.39 12.66 -11.94
CA ARG A 38 -3.59 12.84 -10.49
C ARG A 38 -5.05 12.69 -10.05
N LYS A 39 -6.00 13.02 -10.93
CA LYS A 39 -7.45 12.86 -10.67
C LYS A 39 -7.91 11.40 -10.64
N ASP A 40 -7.15 10.48 -11.27
CA ASP A 40 -7.49 9.05 -11.36
C ASP A 40 -7.10 8.28 -10.10
N VAL A 41 -6.38 8.92 -9.19
CA VAL A 41 -5.86 8.32 -7.97
C VAL A 41 -6.26 9.12 -6.74
N TYR A 42 -6.35 8.44 -5.60
CA TYR A 42 -6.53 9.11 -4.31
C TYR A 42 -5.19 9.21 -3.59
N ILE A 43 -4.84 10.38 -3.07
CA ILE A 43 -3.56 10.63 -2.39
C ILE A 43 -3.83 11.15 -0.99
N THR A 44 -3.19 10.54 0.02
CA THR A 44 -3.31 10.93 1.43
C THR A 44 -2.03 10.57 2.20
N ASN A 45 -2.06 10.74 3.52
CA ASN A 45 -1.00 10.35 4.45
C ASN A 45 -1.58 9.57 5.64
N ILE A 46 -0.73 8.83 6.38
CA ILE A 46 -1.13 8.20 7.65
C ILE A 46 -1.43 9.23 8.72
N VAL A 47 -0.67 10.34 8.79
CA VAL A 47 -0.91 11.48 9.68
C VAL A 47 -1.47 12.65 8.88
N LYS A 48 -2.46 13.38 9.42
CA LYS A 48 -3.18 14.44 8.69
C LYS A 48 -2.67 15.86 8.97
N ARG A 49 -1.84 16.06 9.98
CA ARG A 49 -1.21 17.31 10.35
C ARG A 49 0.31 17.18 10.25
N ARG A 50 0.97 18.29 9.95
CA ARG A 50 2.42 18.35 9.87
C ARG A 50 3.04 18.22 11.26
N PRO A 51 3.94 17.24 11.51
CA PRO A 51 4.71 17.21 12.74
C PRO A 51 5.65 18.41 12.83
N PRO A 52 5.94 18.93 14.04
CA PRO A 52 6.88 20.02 14.23
C PRO A 52 8.21 19.75 13.52
N GLU A 53 8.76 20.77 12.82
CA GLU A 53 10.03 20.69 12.10
C GLU A 53 10.18 19.53 11.09
N ASN A 54 9.07 18.98 10.62
CA ASN A 54 8.99 17.78 9.77
C ASN A 54 9.70 16.55 10.41
N ARG A 55 9.68 16.43 11.74
CA ARG A 55 10.14 15.19 12.38
C ARG A 55 9.29 13.99 11.97
N ASP A 56 9.80 12.81 12.20
CA ASP A 56 9.01 11.58 12.06
C ASP A 56 7.78 11.64 12.98
N PRO A 57 6.62 11.15 12.54
CA PRO A 57 5.41 11.12 13.37
C PRO A 57 5.60 10.16 14.55
N LEU A 58 5.11 10.57 15.71
CA LEU A 58 5.11 9.73 16.91
C LEU A 58 4.05 8.63 16.80
N PRO A 59 4.23 7.50 17.51
CA PRO A 59 3.24 6.43 17.54
C PRO A 59 1.84 6.91 17.94
N GLU A 60 1.75 7.82 18.92
CA GLU A 60 0.48 8.39 19.40
C GLU A 60 -0.21 9.24 18.32
N GLU A 61 0.57 9.96 17.50
CA GLU A 61 0.04 10.72 16.37
C GLU A 61 -0.52 9.78 15.29
N ILE A 62 0.17 8.68 15.02
CA ILE A 62 -0.29 7.68 14.07
C ILE A 62 -1.61 7.04 14.55
N GLU A 63 -1.68 6.64 15.83
CA GLU A 63 -2.88 6.04 16.41
C GLU A 63 -4.06 7.03 16.41
N LEU A 64 -3.83 8.31 16.68
CA LEU A 64 -4.85 9.35 16.64
C LEU A 64 -5.51 9.48 15.24
N TYR A 65 -4.73 9.34 14.16
CA TYR A 65 -5.22 9.47 12.79
C TYR A 65 -5.68 8.15 12.15
N LYS A 66 -5.45 7.03 12.81
CA LYS A 66 -5.82 5.68 12.33
C LYS A 66 -7.30 5.53 11.97
N PRO A 67 -8.28 6.00 12.79
CA PRO A 67 -9.70 5.92 12.43
C PRO A 67 -10.04 6.68 11.15
N TYR A 68 -9.40 7.84 10.92
CA TYR A 68 -9.61 8.64 9.72
C TYR A 68 -9.08 7.95 8.48
N LEU A 69 -7.89 7.36 8.54
CA LEU A 69 -7.31 6.61 7.42
C LEU A 69 -8.15 5.36 7.13
N ALA A 70 -8.57 4.63 8.16
CA ALA A 70 -9.43 3.46 8.02
C ALA A 70 -10.73 3.82 7.28
N ARG A 71 -11.38 4.93 7.68
CA ARG A 71 -12.60 5.41 7.03
C ARG A 71 -12.37 5.85 5.57
N GLN A 72 -11.24 6.49 5.27
CA GLN A 72 -10.86 6.83 3.89
C GLN A 72 -10.68 5.56 3.03
N ILE A 73 -9.99 4.54 3.54
CA ILE A 73 -9.80 3.27 2.83
C ILE A 73 -11.12 2.54 2.60
N GLU A 74 -12.03 2.60 3.56
CA GLU A 74 -13.36 2.01 3.46
C GLU A 74 -14.20 2.70 2.37
N ILE A 75 -14.31 4.03 2.41
CA ILE A 75 -15.12 4.82 1.46
C ILE A 75 -14.55 4.74 0.04
N ILE A 76 -13.26 4.96 -0.13
CA ILE A 76 -12.58 4.92 -1.43
C ILE A 76 -12.51 3.50 -1.98
N ASN A 77 -12.46 2.50 -1.11
CA ASN A 77 -12.37 1.08 -1.44
C ASN A 77 -11.36 0.81 -2.57
N PRO A 78 -10.09 1.21 -2.44
CA PRO A 78 -9.13 1.12 -3.53
C PRO A 78 -8.82 -0.33 -3.88
N LYS A 79 -8.62 -0.61 -5.17
CA LYS A 79 -8.13 -1.92 -5.65
C LYS A 79 -6.72 -2.21 -5.14
N VAL A 80 -5.88 -1.17 -5.05
CA VAL A 80 -4.50 -1.23 -4.56
C VAL A 80 -4.22 -0.04 -3.66
N ILE A 81 -3.59 -0.31 -2.53
CA ILE A 81 -2.95 0.68 -1.67
C ILE A 81 -1.47 0.72 -2.04
N ALA A 82 -0.97 1.87 -2.49
CA ALA A 82 0.43 2.12 -2.78
C ALA A 82 1.02 2.98 -1.65
N THR A 83 1.81 2.39 -0.75
CA THR A 83 2.43 3.15 0.35
C THR A 83 3.71 3.83 -0.13
N LEU A 84 3.88 5.10 0.24
CA LEU A 84 5.05 5.92 -0.12
C LEU A 84 5.97 6.09 1.10
N GLY A 85 7.04 5.31 1.14
CA GLY A 85 8.04 5.33 2.20
C GLY A 85 7.83 4.31 3.31
N ARG A 86 8.80 4.28 4.24
CA ARG A 86 8.88 3.25 5.29
C ARG A 86 7.74 3.36 6.32
N PHE A 87 7.33 4.56 6.73
CA PHE A 87 6.31 4.74 7.77
C PHE A 87 4.95 4.27 7.29
N SER A 88 4.50 4.70 6.12
CA SER A 88 3.24 4.24 5.54
C SER A 88 3.27 2.73 5.20
N MET A 89 4.42 2.19 4.76
CA MET A 89 4.60 0.75 4.56
C MET A 89 4.47 -0.01 5.89
N ASN A 90 5.23 0.39 6.92
CA ASN A 90 5.25 -0.31 8.20
C ASN A 90 3.93 -0.19 8.98
N TYR A 91 3.11 0.83 8.69
CA TYR A 91 1.74 0.92 9.21
C TYR A 91 0.89 -0.32 8.82
N PHE A 92 1.08 -0.86 7.63
CA PHE A 92 0.35 -2.04 7.13
C PHE A 92 1.17 -3.33 7.21
N LEU A 93 2.48 -3.26 7.07
CA LEU A 93 3.42 -4.38 7.02
C LEU A 93 4.60 -4.11 7.97
N PRO A 94 4.45 -4.33 9.29
CA PRO A 94 5.46 -3.94 10.29
C PRO A 94 6.85 -4.54 10.07
N SER A 95 6.95 -5.75 9.53
CA SER A 95 8.22 -6.46 9.29
C SER A 95 8.85 -6.20 7.92
N ALA A 96 8.17 -5.43 7.04
CA ALA A 96 8.67 -5.16 5.70
C ALA A 96 9.87 -4.19 5.71
N LYS A 97 10.70 -4.28 4.67
CA LYS A 97 11.89 -3.43 4.46
C LYS A 97 11.76 -2.71 3.13
N ILE A 98 11.70 -1.37 3.15
CA ILE A 98 11.36 -0.58 1.95
C ILE A 98 12.28 -0.83 0.75
N MET A 99 13.59 -0.96 0.96
CA MET A 99 14.55 -1.20 -0.13
C MET A 99 14.44 -2.62 -0.72
N ARG A 100 14.02 -3.61 0.09
CA ARG A 100 13.82 -5.00 -0.35
C ARG A 100 12.47 -5.21 -1.02
N ASP A 101 11.45 -4.54 -0.52
CA ASP A 101 10.05 -4.89 -0.79
C ASP A 101 9.33 -3.88 -1.71
N SER A 102 10.00 -2.78 -2.09
CA SER A 102 9.46 -1.79 -3.03
C SER A 102 9.08 -2.42 -4.37
N GLY A 103 7.86 -2.12 -4.84
CA GLY A 103 7.31 -2.63 -6.09
C GLY A 103 6.88 -4.10 -6.06
N LYS A 104 6.81 -4.75 -4.88
CA LYS A 104 6.22 -6.08 -4.70
C LYS A 104 4.75 -5.98 -4.31
N LEU A 105 3.95 -6.94 -4.76
CA LEU A 105 2.54 -7.03 -4.39
C LEU A 105 2.37 -7.87 -3.13
N PHE A 106 1.66 -7.34 -2.14
CA PHE A 106 1.27 -8.01 -0.91
C PHE A 106 -0.26 -8.10 -0.81
N ARG A 107 -0.77 -9.17 -0.23
CA ARG A 107 -2.16 -9.28 0.18
C ARG A 107 -2.24 -9.12 1.69
N LEU A 108 -3.03 -8.14 2.14
CA LEU A 108 -3.27 -7.88 3.56
C LEU A 108 -4.30 -8.88 4.13
N ASN A 109 -4.32 -9.06 5.44
CA ASN A 109 -5.31 -9.90 6.13
C ASN A 109 -6.75 -9.42 5.87
N SER A 110 -6.94 -8.13 5.60
CA SER A 110 -8.23 -7.55 5.18
C SER A 110 -8.67 -7.93 3.75
N GLY A 111 -7.86 -8.72 3.03
CA GLY A 111 -8.10 -9.08 1.63
C GLY A 111 -7.70 -7.99 0.62
N LYS A 112 -7.32 -6.80 1.05
CA LYS A 112 -6.85 -5.72 0.18
C LYS A 112 -5.43 -5.97 -0.30
N PHE A 113 -5.07 -5.37 -1.45
CA PHE A 113 -3.73 -5.46 -2.03
C PHE A 113 -2.91 -4.21 -1.70
N LEU A 114 -1.63 -4.40 -1.45
CA LEU A 114 -0.69 -3.34 -1.09
C LEU A 114 0.61 -3.48 -1.88
N VAL A 115 1.15 -2.33 -2.33
CA VAL A 115 2.45 -2.22 -2.98
C VAL A 115 3.26 -1.17 -2.23
N PRO A 116 4.32 -1.57 -1.51
CA PRO A 116 5.28 -0.60 -0.96
C PRO A 116 6.03 0.09 -2.09
N ILE A 117 6.25 1.39 -1.96
CA ILE A 117 7.01 2.22 -2.91
C ILE A 117 7.94 3.13 -2.11
N ILE A 118 9.16 3.31 -2.58
CA ILE A 118 10.12 4.26 -1.98
C ILE A 118 9.50 5.66 -1.99
N HIS A 119 9.72 6.42 -0.91
CA HIS A 119 9.17 7.78 -0.83
C HIS A 119 9.81 8.70 -1.89
N PRO A 120 9.04 9.49 -2.65
CA PRO A 120 9.59 10.37 -3.68
C PRO A 120 10.66 11.34 -3.18
N ALA A 121 10.59 11.79 -1.92
CA ALA A 121 11.61 12.67 -1.33
C ALA A 121 13.01 12.04 -1.29
N ALA A 122 13.13 10.71 -1.16
CA ALA A 122 14.41 10.02 -1.19
C ALA A 122 15.03 10.04 -2.61
N ALA A 123 14.20 9.97 -3.63
CA ALA A 123 14.63 10.00 -5.04
C ALA A 123 15.15 11.39 -5.48
N LEU A 124 14.74 12.48 -4.81
CA LEU A 124 15.26 13.83 -5.09
C LEU A 124 16.76 14.01 -4.82
N ARG A 125 17.38 13.06 -4.11
CA ARG A 125 18.78 13.12 -3.68
C ARG A 125 19.68 12.04 -4.28
N SER A 126 19.11 11.11 -5.06
CA SER A 126 19.85 9.95 -5.59
C SER A 126 19.23 9.43 -6.87
N THR A 127 20.01 9.41 -7.94
CA THR A 127 19.60 8.90 -9.25
C THR A 127 19.24 7.41 -9.18
N SER A 128 20.03 6.60 -8.47
CA SER A 128 19.73 5.15 -8.32
C SER A 128 18.41 4.89 -7.58
N VAL A 129 18.08 5.75 -6.60
CA VAL A 129 16.78 5.66 -5.90
C VAL A 129 15.64 6.10 -6.83
N LEU A 130 15.87 7.11 -7.68
CA LEU A 130 14.90 7.53 -8.68
C LEU A 130 14.59 6.40 -9.68
N GLU A 131 15.61 5.75 -10.22
CA GLU A 131 15.46 4.60 -11.12
C GLU A 131 14.67 3.44 -10.48
N ALA A 132 14.98 3.13 -9.22
CA ALA A 132 14.24 2.11 -8.45
C ALA A 132 12.77 2.50 -8.22
N LEU A 133 12.52 3.79 -7.97
CA LEU A 133 11.18 4.35 -7.80
C LEU A 133 10.39 4.27 -9.11
N GLU A 134 10.95 4.71 -10.23
CA GLU A 134 10.34 4.62 -11.57
C GLU A 134 10.02 3.17 -11.94
N LYS A 135 10.95 2.24 -11.67
CA LYS A 135 10.73 0.80 -11.89
C LYS A 135 9.54 0.27 -11.09
N SER A 136 9.35 0.76 -9.85
CA SER A 136 8.23 0.38 -9.01
C SER A 136 6.90 0.95 -9.55
N PHE A 137 6.89 2.19 -10.04
CA PHE A 137 5.71 2.81 -10.66
C PHE A 137 5.30 2.09 -11.94
N LYS A 138 6.24 1.75 -12.82
CA LYS A 138 5.98 1.03 -14.08
C LYS A 138 5.28 -0.32 -13.89
N LYS A 139 5.37 -0.91 -12.69
CA LYS A 139 4.67 -2.17 -12.36
C LYS A 139 3.20 -1.98 -11.99
N LEU A 140 2.78 -0.79 -11.55
CA LEU A 140 1.43 -0.56 -11.02
C LEU A 140 0.31 -0.91 -12.02
N PRO A 141 0.38 -0.55 -13.31
CA PRO A 141 -0.67 -0.93 -14.27
C PRO A 141 -0.81 -2.45 -14.42
N SER A 142 0.30 -3.17 -14.55
CA SER A 142 0.26 -4.64 -14.67
C SER A 142 -0.22 -5.33 -13.39
N ILE A 143 0.08 -4.76 -12.23
CA ILE A 143 -0.44 -5.24 -10.94
C ILE A 143 -1.96 -5.08 -10.87
N LEU A 144 -2.49 -3.92 -11.30
CA LEU A 144 -3.95 -3.70 -11.35
C LEU A 144 -4.65 -4.70 -12.25
N ASN A 145 -4.15 -4.92 -13.46
CA ASN A 145 -4.71 -5.89 -14.41
C ASN A 145 -4.72 -7.30 -13.81
N LYS A 146 -3.61 -7.73 -13.20
CA LYS A 146 -3.53 -9.03 -12.53
C LYS A 146 -4.54 -9.19 -11.39
N ILE A 147 -4.79 -8.13 -10.61
CA ILE A 147 -5.79 -8.16 -9.54
C ILE A 147 -7.22 -8.26 -10.11
N GLU A 148 -7.49 -7.62 -11.23
CA GLU A 148 -8.78 -7.70 -11.92
C GLU A 148 -9.04 -9.11 -12.46
N GLU A 149 -8.02 -9.72 -13.06
CA GLU A 149 -8.07 -11.12 -13.52
C GLU A 149 -8.33 -12.09 -12.37
N LEU A 150 -7.64 -11.91 -11.22
CA LEU A 150 -7.85 -12.74 -10.02
C LEU A 150 -9.26 -12.60 -9.42
N LYS A 151 -9.91 -11.45 -9.59
CA LYS A 151 -11.29 -11.21 -9.12
C LYS A 151 -12.34 -11.72 -10.08
N SER A 152 -12.03 -11.80 -11.36
CA SER A 152 -12.93 -12.31 -12.41
C SER A 152 -12.94 -13.84 -12.53
N GLN A 153 -11.96 -14.55 -11.94
CA GLN A 153 -11.98 -16.00 -11.87
C GLN A 153 -13.04 -16.44 -10.85
N PRO A 154 -13.97 -17.34 -11.23
CA PRO A 154 -14.92 -17.90 -10.26
C PRO A 154 -14.13 -18.57 -9.13
N ALA A 155 -14.58 -18.36 -7.89
CA ALA A 155 -13.97 -18.98 -6.72
C ALA A 155 -13.90 -20.51 -6.97
N ILE A 156 -12.70 -21.05 -7.02
CA ILE A 156 -12.50 -22.50 -7.04
C ILE A 156 -13.09 -22.98 -5.72
N GLN A 157 -14.25 -23.62 -5.80
CA GLN A 157 -14.83 -24.29 -4.64
C GLN A 157 -13.79 -25.31 -4.14
N PRO A 158 -13.50 -25.35 -2.83
CA PRO A 158 -12.69 -26.43 -2.30
C PRO A 158 -13.36 -27.75 -2.68
N LYS A 159 -12.65 -28.61 -3.42
CA LYS A 159 -13.09 -29.99 -3.63
C LYS A 159 -13.27 -30.59 -2.23
N ASN A 160 -14.50 -30.84 -1.84
CA ASN A 160 -14.82 -31.69 -0.72
C ASN A 160 -14.20 -33.06 -1.02
N SER A 161 -13.07 -33.34 -0.45
CA SER A 161 -12.60 -34.72 -0.27
C SER A 161 -13.45 -35.33 0.82
N VAL A 162 -14.59 -35.86 0.41
CA VAL A 162 -15.33 -36.87 1.17
C VAL A 162 -14.59 -38.19 0.93
N ASP A 163 -14.48 -38.94 1.98
CA ASP A 163 -13.95 -40.30 2.10
C ASP A 163 -12.46 -40.44 2.49
N ASP A 164 -12.28 -40.46 3.76
CA ASP A 164 -11.52 -41.56 4.40
C ASP A 164 -12.05 -41.74 5.84
N GLN A 165 -13.00 -42.67 6.00
CA GLN A 165 -13.31 -43.26 7.30
C GLN A 165 -12.25 -44.34 7.56
N PRO A 166 -11.56 -44.36 8.71
CA PRO A 166 -10.89 -45.55 9.12
C PRO A 166 -11.92 -46.52 9.68
N GLU A 167 -11.99 -47.73 9.10
CA GLU A 167 -12.70 -48.88 9.63
C GLU A 167 -12.19 -49.20 11.05
N GLU A 168 -13.09 -49.13 12.01
CA GLU A 168 -12.91 -49.78 13.33
C GLU A 168 -12.89 -51.28 13.13
N SER A 169 -11.72 -51.88 13.20
CA SER A 169 -11.57 -53.29 13.46
C SER A 169 -11.64 -53.53 14.98
N GLN A 170 -12.82 -53.96 15.43
CA GLN A 170 -12.96 -54.66 16.70
C GLN A 170 -12.20 -55.99 16.62
N GLU A 171 -11.22 -56.16 17.47
CA GLU A 171 -10.86 -57.52 17.96
C GLU A 171 -10.74 -57.51 19.48
N SER A 172 -11.63 -58.28 20.03
CA SER A 172 -11.75 -58.60 21.43
C SER A 172 -10.72 -59.66 21.87
N LEU A 173 -10.59 -59.76 23.21
CA LEU A 173 -10.19 -60.90 24.00
C LEU A 173 -8.68 -61.07 24.28
N PHE A 174 -8.22 -60.93 25.43
CA PHE A 174 -8.21 -61.56 26.72
C PHE A 174 -7.51 -60.70 27.76
#